data_683f8585f50b95659d26aeab5689ca18
#
_entry.id   683f8585f50b95659d26aeab5689ca18
#
_cell.length_a   1.000
_cell.length_b   1.000
_cell.length_c   1.000
_cell.angle_alpha   90.00
_cell.angle_beta   90.00
_cell.angle_gamma   90.00
#
_symmetry.space_group_name_H-M   'P 1'
#
loop_
_entity.id
_entity.type
_entity.pdbx_description
1 polymer ?
#
loop_
_entity_poly.entity_id
_entity_poly.type
_entity_poly.pdbx_seq_one_letter_code
_entity_poly.pdbx_strand_id
1 'polypeptide(L)'
;MQYNYIAIEGTVGAGKTSLATRIAKDFNGQLILEEFEGDKNPFLPKFYKEPDKYSFQLEMTFLALRFQQLKDKLGALDLFHDFIISDYYVAKSLIFSRNNLQEDEYQLFARFFNIIFSDMPKPELLVYLYSDVARLQRNIRKRGRSYEQEISDAYLENIQQGYFDFLRQQQNNMRILLIDTNRLDFVANERDYQRIIEVIDQSYEIGLHRVSL
;
A
#
# COMPACT_ATOMS: atom_id res chain seq x y z
N MET A 1 11.05 16.78 3.47
CA MET A 1 9.64 16.30 3.60
C MET A 1 9.03 16.85 4.88
N GLN A 2 7.78 17.31 4.83
CA GLN A 2 7.11 17.89 6.00
C GLN A 2 6.62 16.87 7.04
N TYR A 3 6.54 15.59 6.67
CA TYR A 3 5.98 14.53 7.50
C TYR A 3 7.05 13.53 7.91
N ASN A 4 7.02 13.09 9.18
CA ASN A 4 7.98 12.12 9.71
C ASN A 4 7.67 10.68 9.28
N TYR A 5 6.41 10.37 8.94
CA TYR A 5 6.03 9.08 8.41
C TYR A 5 5.01 9.22 7.28
N ILE A 6 5.41 8.81 6.08
CA ILE A 6 4.59 8.81 4.86
C ILE A 6 4.37 7.36 4.42
N ALA A 7 3.11 6.97 4.19
CA ALA A 7 2.79 5.68 3.58
C ALA A 7 2.23 5.88 2.17
N ILE A 8 2.80 5.18 1.20
CA ILE A 8 2.34 5.18 -0.20
C ILE A 8 1.46 3.95 -0.42
N GLU A 9 0.21 4.18 -0.75
CA GLU A 9 -0.78 3.15 -1.01
C GLU A 9 -1.36 3.23 -2.43
N GLY A 10 -2.05 2.19 -2.83
CA GLY A 10 -2.67 2.05 -4.14
C GLY A 10 -2.81 0.60 -4.54
N THR A 11 -3.62 0.32 -5.54
CA THR A 11 -3.86 -1.03 -6.06
C THR A 11 -2.57 -1.66 -6.62
N VAL A 12 -2.57 -2.97 -6.83
CA VAL A 12 -1.45 -3.69 -7.49
C VAL A 12 -1.16 -3.04 -8.85
N GLY A 13 0.11 -2.75 -9.12
CA GLY A 13 0.51 -2.06 -10.35
C GLY A 13 0.47 -0.53 -10.32
N ALA A 14 0.07 0.12 -9.21
CA ALA A 14 0.01 1.59 -9.10
C ALA A 14 1.38 2.29 -9.04
N GLY A 15 2.49 1.55 -8.86
CA GLY A 15 3.85 2.14 -8.82
C GLY A 15 4.34 2.55 -7.43
N LYS A 16 3.68 2.10 -6.37
CA LYS A 16 4.01 2.43 -4.97
C LYS A 16 5.49 2.27 -4.63
N THR A 17 6.02 1.08 -4.86
CA THR A 17 7.42 0.73 -4.56
C THR A 17 8.41 1.64 -5.29
N SER A 18 8.15 1.91 -6.58
CA SER A 18 9.00 2.80 -7.38
C SER A 18 9.02 4.22 -6.83
N LEU A 19 7.85 4.75 -6.45
CA LEU A 19 7.75 6.08 -5.87
C LEU A 19 8.41 6.15 -4.49
N ALA A 20 8.08 5.23 -3.58
CA ALA A 20 8.64 5.20 -2.24
C ALA A 20 10.17 5.07 -2.24
N THR A 21 10.71 4.16 -3.08
CA THR A 21 12.16 3.97 -3.22
C THR A 21 12.86 5.23 -3.71
N ARG A 22 12.27 5.90 -4.70
CA ARG A 22 12.85 7.11 -5.25
C ARG A 22 12.83 8.27 -4.25
N ILE A 23 11.71 8.49 -3.57
CA ILE A 23 11.58 9.51 -2.51
C ILE A 23 12.58 9.24 -1.38
N ALA A 24 12.67 8.01 -0.90
CA ALA A 24 13.62 7.65 0.16
C ALA A 24 15.07 8.01 -0.23
N LYS A 25 15.45 7.69 -1.47
CA LYS A 25 16.80 7.99 -1.99
C LYS A 25 17.06 9.48 -2.12
N ASP A 26 16.11 10.24 -2.69
CA ASP A 26 16.30 11.65 -3.04
C ASP A 26 16.23 12.57 -1.81
N PHE A 27 15.54 12.15 -0.75
CA PHE A 27 15.28 12.95 0.45
C PHE A 27 15.76 12.31 1.76
N ASN A 28 16.68 11.35 1.72
CA ASN A 28 17.24 10.70 2.90
C ASN A 28 16.18 10.04 3.81
N GLY A 29 15.18 9.34 3.24
CA GLY A 29 14.15 8.66 3.99
C GLY A 29 14.50 7.22 4.34
N GLN A 30 14.11 6.76 5.54
CA GLN A 30 14.15 5.35 5.91
C GLN A 30 13.06 4.60 5.14
N LEU A 31 13.46 3.70 4.24
CA LEU A 31 12.53 2.97 3.36
C LEU A 31 12.03 1.66 4.01
N ILE A 32 10.72 1.46 4.01
CA ILE A 32 10.08 0.22 4.41
C ILE A 32 9.32 -0.34 3.19
N LEU A 33 9.82 -1.44 2.61
CA LEU A 33 9.18 -2.11 1.47
C LEU A 33 8.46 -3.38 1.88
N GLU A 34 7.33 -3.66 1.22
CA GLU A 34 6.62 -4.93 1.37
C GLU A 34 7.36 -6.04 0.60
N GLU A 35 8.34 -6.66 1.24
CA GLU A 35 9.20 -7.72 0.67
C GLU A 35 8.82 -9.10 1.19
N PHE A 36 7.58 -9.56 0.90
CA PHE A 36 7.03 -10.80 1.43
C PHE A 36 6.73 -11.83 0.34
N GLU A 37 7.64 -11.94 -0.63
CA GLU A 37 7.54 -12.87 -1.76
C GLU A 37 8.46 -14.07 -1.62
N GLY A 38 8.25 -15.07 -2.46
CA GLY A 38 9.07 -16.28 -2.50
C GLY A 38 8.97 -17.09 -1.21
N ASP A 39 10.11 -17.47 -0.66
CA ASP A 39 10.20 -18.34 0.53
C ASP A 39 9.56 -17.74 1.78
N LYS A 40 9.43 -16.40 1.85
CA LYS A 40 8.78 -15.73 2.98
C LYS A 40 7.26 -15.91 2.99
N ASN A 41 6.64 -16.13 1.83
CA ASN A 41 5.20 -16.35 1.73
C ASN A 41 4.87 -17.49 0.76
N PRO A 42 4.93 -18.75 1.22
CA PRO A 42 4.68 -19.92 0.37
C PRO A 42 3.21 -20.04 -0.08
N PHE A 43 2.29 -19.26 0.51
CA PHE A 43 0.88 -19.31 0.16
C PHE A 43 0.54 -18.37 -1.00
N LEU A 44 1.34 -17.36 -1.30
CA LEU A 44 1.04 -16.39 -2.37
C LEU A 44 0.88 -17.05 -3.75
N PRO A 45 1.79 -17.91 -4.22
CA PRO A 45 1.59 -18.61 -5.51
C PRO A 45 0.45 -19.62 -5.48
N LYS A 46 0.14 -20.22 -4.30
CA LYS A 46 -0.96 -21.17 -4.15
C LYS A 46 -2.32 -20.46 -4.19
N PHE A 47 -2.42 -19.28 -3.59
CA PHE A 47 -3.62 -18.48 -3.59
C PHE A 47 -4.08 -18.14 -5.02
N TYR A 48 -3.18 -17.68 -5.89
CA TYR A 48 -3.57 -17.35 -7.27
C TYR A 48 -4.08 -18.58 -8.08
N LYS A 49 -3.73 -19.80 -7.66
CA LYS A 49 -4.22 -21.05 -8.28
C LYS A 49 -5.51 -21.55 -7.65
N GLU A 50 -5.62 -21.49 -6.35
CA GLU A 50 -6.73 -22.04 -5.55
C GLU A 50 -7.13 -21.03 -4.45
N PRO A 51 -7.78 -19.88 -4.81
CA PRO A 51 -8.10 -18.82 -3.86
C PRO A 51 -8.90 -19.30 -2.66
N ASP A 52 -9.99 -20.06 -2.89
CA ASP A 52 -10.89 -20.54 -1.85
C ASP A 52 -10.20 -21.39 -0.77
N LYS A 53 -9.08 -22.02 -1.13
CA LYS A 53 -8.35 -22.92 -0.23
C LYS A 53 -7.25 -22.21 0.56
N TYR A 54 -6.64 -21.19 0.00
CA TYR A 54 -5.42 -20.62 0.56
C TYR A 54 -5.55 -19.15 0.99
N SER A 55 -6.73 -18.52 0.83
CA SER A 55 -6.95 -17.12 1.19
C SER A 55 -6.66 -16.86 2.67
N PHE A 56 -7.20 -17.65 3.58
CA PHE A 56 -7.01 -17.42 5.01
C PHE A 56 -5.54 -17.56 5.42
N GLN A 57 -4.86 -18.62 4.96
CA GLN A 57 -3.43 -18.84 5.25
C GLN A 57 -2.57 -17.71 4.67
N LEU A 58 -2.91 -17.22 3.47
CA LEU A 58 -2.21 -16.11 2.83
C LEU A 58 -2.34 -14.83 3.66
N GLU A 59 -3.58 -14.45 4.00
CA GLU A 59 -3.83 -13.20 4.73
C GLU A 59 -3.22 -13.24 6.15
N MET A 60 -3.31 -14.38 6.85
CA MET A 60 -2.67 -14.55 8.15
C MET A 60 -1.13 -14.49 8.06
N THR A 61 -0.54 -15.02 6.98
CA THR A 61 0.90 -14.92 6.76
C THR A 61 1.32 -13.46 6.52
N PHE A 62 0.59 -12.73 5.67
CA PHE A 62 0.85 -11.30 5.47
C PHE A 62 0.68 -10.49 6.76
N LEU A 63 -0.33 -10.81 7.58
CA LEU A 63 -0.55 -10.15 8.87
C LEU A 63 0.67 -10.28 9.77
N ALA A 64 1.17 -11.52 9.92
CA ALA A 64 2.33 -11.82 10.76
C ALA A 64 3.62 -11.16 10.24
N LEU A 65 3.89 -11.24 8.93
CA LEU A 65 5.08 -10.66 8.31
C LEU A 65 5.09 -9.13 8.40
N ARG A 66 3.95 -8.47 8.14
CA ARG A 66 3.81 -7.02 8.27
C ARG A 66 4.02 -6.58 9.71
N PHE A 67 3.41 -7.28 10.66
CA PHE A 67 3.59 -6.97 12.08
C PHE A 67 5.07 -7.05 12.50
N GLN A 68 5.74 -8.15 12.18
CA GLN A 68 7.14 -8.33 12.51
C GLN A 68 8.00 -7.22 11.90
N GLN A 69 7.83 -6.94 10.61
CA GLN A 69 8.59 -5.91 9.92
C GLN A 69 8.36 -4.51 10.51
N LEU A 70 7.10 -4.13 10.75
CA LEU A 70 6.79 -2.81 11.28
C LEU A 70 7.27 -2.66 12.72
N LYS A 71 7.13 -3.70 13.55
CA LYS A 71 7.68 -3.72 14.91
C LYS A 71 9.20 -3.48 14.91
N ASP A 72 9.92 -4.14 14.02
CA ASP A 72 11.38 -4.03 13.92
C ASP A 72 11.81 -2.66 13.36
N LYS A 73 11.08 -2.11 12.39
CA LYS A 73 11.46 -0.91 11.66
C LYS A 73 10.94 0.39 12.30
N LEU A 74 9.73 0.41 12.85
CA LEU A 74 9.14 1.59 13.49
C LEU A 74 9.55 1.73 14.96
N GLY A 75 9.97 0.65 15.61
CA GLY A 75 10.46 0.64 16.99
C GLY A 75 11.88 1.21 17.17
N ALA A 76 12.65 1.31 16.11
CA ALA A 76 14.00 1.86 16.10
C ALA A 76 14.03 3.07 15.16
N LEU A 77 13.92 4.29 15.72
CA LEU A 77 14.20 5.52 14.97
C LEU A 77 15.66 5.49 14.52
N ASP A 78 15.87 5.38 13.23
CA ASP A 78 17.19 5.50 12.64
C ASP A 78 17.58 6.99 12.62
N LEU A 79 18.51 7.38 13.50
CA LEU A 79 19.00 8.75 13.62
C LEU A 79 19.69 9.30 12.37
N PHE A 80 19.93 8.45 11.37
CA PHE A 80 20.58 8.83 10.11
C PHE A 80 19.60 9.18 8.98
N HIS A 81 18.29 9.01 9.22
CA HIS A 81 17.25 9.34 8.25
C HIS A 81 16.35 10.47 8.76
N ASP A 82 15.87 11.29 7.83
CA ASP A 82 15.07 12.48 8.16
C ASP A 82 13.59 12.16 8.37
N PHE A 83 13.10 11.06 7.77
CA PHE A 83 11.71 10.59 7.87
C PHE A 83 11.60 9.11 7.49
N ILE A 84 10.43 8.53 7.71
CA ILE A 84 10.09 7.15 7.30
C ILE A 84 9.15 7.21 6.10
N ILE A 85 9.41 6.36 5.09
CA ILE A 85 8.50 6.14 3.98
C ILE A 85 8.28 4.65 3.74
N SER A 86 7.01 4.23 3.63
CA SER A 86 6.64 2.85 3.32
C SER A 86 5.87 2.76 2.01
N ASP A 87 6.01 1.63 1.28
CA ASP A 87 5.21 1.35 0.09
C ASP A 87 3.93 0.58 0.39
N TYR A 88 3.55 0.56 1.67
CA TYR A 88 2.26 0.06 2.15
C TYR A 88 1.88 0.68 3.50
N TYR A 89 0.58 0.67 3.81
CA TYR A 89 0.05 0.88 5.15
C TYR A 89 -0.65 -0.38 5.62
N VAL A 90 -0.49 -0.72 6.89
CA VAL A 90 -0.99 -1.98 7.46
C VAL A 90 -2.48 -2.22 7.22
N ALA A 91 -3.30 -1.16 7.13
CA ALA A 91 -4.74 -1.27 6.88
C ALA A 91 -5.09 -1.95 5.55
N LYS A 92 -4.15 -2.02 4.58
CA LYS A 92 -4.36 -2.84 3.37
C LYS A 92 -4.71 -4.29 3.70
N SER A 93 -4.22 -4.82 4.84
CA SER A 93 -4.57 -6.17 5.29
C SER A 93 -6.08 -6.36 5.46
N LEU A 94 -6.79 -5.35 5.99
CA LEU A 94 -8.26 -5.41 6.11
C LEU A 94 -8.95 -5.31 4.75
N ILE A 95 -8.40 -4.54 3.81
CA ILE A 95 -8.97 -4.36 2.47
C ILE A 95 -8.89 -5.67 1.68
N PHE A 96 -7.70 -6.28 1.65
CA PHE A 96 -7.47 -7.53 0.93
C PHE A 96 -8.21 -8.70 1.59
N SER A 97 -8.15 -8.83 2.92
CA SER A 97 -8.86 -9.89 3.62
C SER A 97 -10.37 -9.79 3.46
N ARG A 98 -10.94 -8.57 3.43
CA ARG A 98 -12.38 -8.39 3.15
C ARG A 98 -12.78 -8.88 1.76
N ASN A 99 -11.91 -8.75 0.78
CA ASN A 99 -12.15 -9.23 -0.58
C ASN A 99 -11.91 -10.74 -0.74
N ASN A 100 -10.98 -11.30 0.02
CA ASN A 100 -10.45 -12.65 -0.20
C ASN A 100 -11.05 -13.71 0.74
N LEU A 101 -11.58 -13.32 1.91
CA LEU A 101 -12.06 -14.24 2.96
C LEU A 101 -13.58 -14.36 2.97
N GLN A 102 -14.06 -15.52 3.44
CA GLN A 102 -15.46 -15.67 3.81
C GLN A 102 -15.79 -14.81 5.04
N GLU A 103 -17.07 -14.51 5.27
CA GLU A 103 -17.48 -13.55 6.32
C GLU A 103 -16.99 -13.93 7.73
N ASP A 104 -17.08 -15.19 8.12
CA ASP A 104 -16.62 -15.68 9.42
C ASP A 104 -15.09 -15.63 9.57
N GLU A 105 -14.37 -16.00 8.52
CA GLU A 105 -12.90 -15.89 8.45
C GLU A 105 -12.47 -14.41 8.53
N TYR A 106 -13.13 -13.52 7.81
CA TYR A 106 -12.85 -12.08 7.85
C TYR A 106 -13.09 -11.51 9.25
N GLN A 107 -14.17 -11.87 9.92
CA GLN A 107 -14.46 -11.41 11.29
C GLN A 107 -13.38 -11.86 12.27
N LEU A 108 -12.89 -13.09 12.14
CA LEU A 108 -11.79 -13.60 12.94
C LEU A 108 -10.48 -12.83 12.63
N PHE A 109 -10.16 -12.66 11.35
CA PHE A 109 -8.99 -11.91 10.89
C PHE A 109 -8.99 -10.46 11.41
N ALA A 110 -10.11 -9.76 11.29
CA ALA A 110 -10.26 -8.38 11.74
C ALA A 110 -10.06 -8.22 13.26
N ARG A 111 -10.48 -9.21 14.06
CA ARG A 111 -10.19 -9.24 15.50
C ARG A 111 -8.71 -9.37 15.77
N PHE A 112 -8.00 -10.29 15.10
CA PHE A 112 -6.55 -10.41 15.22
C PHE A 112 -5.83 -9.14 14.76
N PHE A 113 -6.25 -8.56 13.64
CA PHE A 113 -5.70 -7.29 13.16
C PHE A 113 -5.79 -6.19 14.22
N ASN A 114 -6.96 -5.99 14.82
CA ASN A 114 -7.18 -4.96 15.82
C ASN A 114 -6.34 -5.17 17.08
N ILE A 115 -6.17 -6.42 17.53
CA ILE A 115 -5.32 -6.75 18.70
C ILE A 115 -3.85 -6.46 18.39
N ILE A 116 -3.38 -6.86 17.19
CA ILE A 116 -1.96 -6.82 16.83
C ILE A 116 -1.51 -5.38 16.52
N PHE A 117 -2.37 -4.58 15.85
CA PHE A 117 -2.01 -3.26 15.34
C PHE A 117 -2.57 -2.09 16.13
N SER A 118 -3.18 -2.32 17.32
CA SER A 118 -3.75 -1.26 18.17
C SER A 118 -2.76 -0.13 18.49
N ASP A 119 -1.52 -0.50 18.77
CA ASP A 119 -0.47 0.40 19.23
C ASP A 119 0.56 0.77 18.16
N MET A 120 0.33 0.33 16.92
CA MET A 120 1.26 0.64 15.83
C MET A 120 1.13 2.09 15.37
N PRO A 121 2.26 2.80 15.14
CA PRO A 121 2.25 4.16 14.63
C PRO A 121 1.49 4.27 13.30
N LYS A 122 0.64 5.29 13.20
CA LYS A 122 -0.05 5.63 11.95
C LYS A 122 0.80 6.59 11.13
N PRO A 123 0.73 6.54 9.78
CA PRO A 123 1.39 7.53 8.95
C PRO A 123 0.78 8.92 9.19
N GLU A 124 1.63 9.93 9.21
CA GLU A 124 1.21 11.33 9.29
C GLU A 124 0.55 11.78 7.98
N LEU A 125 1.00 11.20 6.84
CA LEU A 125 0.38 11.36 5.52
C LEU A 125 0.22 10.00 4.84
N LEU A 126 -1.02 9.67 4.44
CA LEU A 126 -1.33 8.54 3.58
C LEU A 126 -1.50 9.01 2.14
N VAL A 127 -0.61 8.64 1.25
CA VAL A 127 -0.67 8.95 -0.18
C VAL A 127 -1.27 7.77 -0.93
N TYR A 128 -2.41 7.95 -1.55
CA TYR A 128 -3.04 6.93 -2.39
C TYR A 128 -2.86 7.25 -3.87
N LEU A 129 -2.14 6.38 -4.59
CA LEU A 129 -1.93 6.47 -6.03
C LEU A 129 -3.11 5.81 -6.75
N TYR A 130 -3.96 6.62 -7.36
CA TYR A 130 -5.05 6.16 -8.20
C TYR A 130 -4.59 5.97 -9.64
N SER A 131 -4.93 4.83 -10.23
CA SER A 131 -4.83 4.55 -11.67
C SER A 131 -6.04 3.72 -12.10
N ASP A 132 -6.50 3.88 -13.33
CA ASP A 132 -7.52 3.02 -13.90
C ASP A 132 -7.03 1.57 -14.07
N VAL A 133 -7.95 0.63 -14.13
CA VAL A 133 -7.63 -0.80 -14.21
C VAL A 133 -6.83 -1.13 -15.46
N ALA A 134 -7.12 -0.49 -16.58
CA ALA A 134 -6.37 -0.69 -17.82
C ALA A 134 -4.88 -0.32 -17.68
N ARG A 135 -4.58 0.75 -16.94
CA ARG A 135 -3.20 1.14 -16.62
C ARG A 135 -2.55 0.18 -15.63
N LEU A 136 -3.28 -0.22 -14.58
CA LEU A 136 -2.78 -1.19 -13.60
C LEU A 136 -2.39 -2.49 -14.30
N GLN A 137 -3.23 -3.02 -15.20
CA GLN A 137 -2.95 -4.21 -15.99
C GLN A 137 -1.70 -4.07 -16.89
N ARG A 138 -1.52 -2.91 -17.54
CA ARG A 138 -0.30 -2.64 -18.32
C ARG A 138 0.95 -2.69 -17.44
N ASN A 139 0.89 -2.09 -16.26
CA ASN A 139 2.01 -2.06 -15.32
C ASN A 139 2.32 -3.46 -14.74
N ILE A 140 1.29 -4.25 -14.42
CA ILE A 140 1.42 -5.64 -13.95
C ILE A 140 2.11 -6.49 -15.02
N ARG A 141 1.67 -6.40 -16.27
CA ARG A 141 2.31 -7.09 -17.39
C ARG A 141 3.76 -6.67 -17.61
N LYS A 142 4.05 -5.36 -17.54
CA LYS A 142 5.41 -4.81 -17.68
C LYS A 142 6.33 -5.29 -16.56
N ARG A 143 5.82 -5.43 -15.31
CA ARG A 143 6.58 -5.96 -14.18
C ARG A 143 6.92 -7.45 -14.32
N GLY A 144 6.07 -8.24 -14.95
CA GLY A 144 6.35 -9.61 -15.38
C GLY A 144 6.38 -10.67 -14.27
N ARG A 145 5.80 -10.43 -13.09
CA ARG A 145 5.68 -11.45 -12.05
C ARG A 145 4.69 -12.52 -12.49
N SER A 146 5.13 -13.77 -12.58
CA SER A 146 4.33 -14.85 -13.18
C SER A 146 2.98 -15.08 -12.51
N TYR A 147 2.92 -15.01 -11.18
CA TYR A 147 1.70 -15.23 -10.39
C TYR A 147 0.72 -14.05 -10.45
N GLU A 148 1.13 -12.86 -10.93
CA GLU A 148 0.26 -11.69 -11.07
C GLU A 148 -0.38 -11.58 -12.47
N GLN A 149 0.10 -12.34 -13.45
CA GLN A 149 -0.35 -12.22 -14.84
C GLN A 149 -1.82 -12.63 -15.05
N GLU A 150 -2.36 -13.41 -14.11
CA GLU A 150 -3.74 -13.91 -14.15
C GLU A 150 -4.72 -13.06 -13.30
N ILE A 151 -4.26 -11.94 -12.72
CA ILE A 151 -5.14 -11.05 -11.93
C ILE A 151 -6.21 -10.45 -12.86
N SER A 152 -7.48 -10.72 -12.56
CA SER A 152 -8.61 -10.22 -13.34
C SER A 152 -8.88 -8.72 -13.09
N ASP A 153 -9.51 -8.07 -14.08
CA ASP A 153 -9.95 -6.67 -13.94
C ASP A 153 -10.93 -6.52 -12.78
N ALA A 154 -11.88 -7.45 -12.64
CA ALA A 154 -12.86 -7.46 -11.55
C ALA A 154 -12.19 -7.53 -10.16
N TYR A 155 -11.12 -8.31 -10.01
CA TYR A 155 -10.35 -8.36 -8.76
C TYR A 155 -9.72 -6.99 -8.44
N LEU A 156 -9.11 -6.35 -9.44
CA LEU A 156 -8.50 -5.01 -9.27
C LEU A 156 -9.55 -3.94 -8.92
N GLU A 157 -10.74 -4.00 -9.57
CA GLU A 157 -11.87 -3.11 -9.28
C GLU A 157 -12.38 -3.28 -7.85
N ASN A 158 -12.54 -4.52 -7.39
CA ASN A 158 -13.00 -4.81 -6.01
C ASN A 158 -11.99 -4.30 -4.97
N ILE A 159 -10.70 -4.55 -5.18
CA ILE A 159 -9.65 -4.03 -4.29
C ILE A 159 -9.65 -2.50 -4.30
N GLN A 160 -9.79 -1.87 -5.46
CA GLN A 160 -9.83 -0.42 -5.59
C GLN A 160 -11.06 0.18 -4.87
N GLN A 161 -12.22 -0.46 -4.99
CA GLN A 161 -13.41 -0.07 -4.24
C GLN A 161 -13.20 -0.19 -2.72
N GLY A 162 -12.57 -1.27 -2.26
CA GLY A 162 -12.20 -1.46 -0.85
C GLY A 162 -11.29 -0.33 -0.34
N TYR A 163 -10.33 0.12 -1.14
CA TYR A 163 -9.52 1.30 -0.81
C TYR A 163 -10.38 2.57 -0.71
N PHE A 164 -11.27 2.83 -1.65
CA PHE A 164 -12.13 4.02 -1.60
C PHE A 164 -13.02 4.05 -0.36
N ASP A 165 -13.56 2.90 0.02
CA ASP A 165 -14.38 2.78 1.23
C ASP A 165 -13.55 3.03 2.48
N PHE A 166 -12.33 2.48 2.55
CA PHE A 166 -11.37 2.75 3.62
C PHE A 166 -11.01 4.24 3.71
N LEU A 167 -10.64 4.89 2.58
CA LEU A 167 -10.28 6.30 2.55
C LEU A 167 -11.42 7.20 3.04
N ARG A 168 -12.67 6.91 2.63
CA ARG A 168 -13.87 7.63 3.11
C ARG A 168 -14.08 7.46 4.61
N GLN A 169 -13.89 6.25 5.14
CA GLN A 169 -14.04 5.99 6.57
C GLN A 169 -12.96 6.70 7.40
N GLN A 170 -11.74 6.82 6.88
CA GLN A 170 -10.61 7.39 7.60
C GLN A 170 -10.43 8.90 7.39
N GLN A 171 -11.19 9.55 6.50
CA GLN A 171 -11.01 10.97 6.17
C GLN A 171 -11.10 11.93 7.37
N ASN A 172 -11.81 11.56 8.44
CA ASN A 172 -11.91 12.38 9.65
C ASN A 172 -10.80 12.10 10.68
N ASN A 173 -9.94 11.10 10.42
CA ASN A 173 -8.93 10.61 11.36
C ASN A 173 -7.50 10.70 10.82
N MET A 174 -7.34 10.87 9.50
CA MET A 174 -6.05 10.83 8.82
C MET A 174 -5.94 11.93 7.77
N ARG A 175 -4.72 12.36 7.50
CA ARG A 175 -4.39 13.14 6.30
C ARG A 175 -4.23 12.19 5.14
N ILE A 176 -5.07 12.31 4.15
CA ILE A 176 -5.11 11.43 2.98
C ILE A 176 -4.96 12.27 1.73
N LEU A 177 -3.96 11.96 0.94
CA LEU A 177 -3.70 12.58 -0.35
C LEU A 177 -3.95 11.56 -1.47
N LEU A 178 -5.03 11.73 -2.22
CA LEU A 178 -5.32 10.92 -3.41
C LEU A 178 -4.77 11.63 -4.64
N ILE A 179 -3.83 10.99 -5.32
CA ILE A 179 -3.21 11.49 -6.56
C ILE A 179 -3.68 10.65 -7.74
N ASP A 180 -4.33 11.28 -8.72
CA ASP A 180 -4.64 10.65 -10.00
C ASP A 180 -3.37 10.60 -10.86
N THR A 181 -2.86 9.38 -11.09
CA THR A 181 -1.63 9.14 -11.83
C THR A 181 -1.86 8.68 -13.28
N ASN A 182 -3.11 8.69 -13.77
CA ASN A 182 -3.42 8.16 -15.10
C ASN A 182 -2.65 8.82 -16.26
N ARG A 183 -2.28 10.07 -16.10
CA ARG A 183 -1.55 10.85 -17.12
C ARG A 183 -0.08 11.06 -16.81
N LEU A 184 0.44 10.43 -15.74
CA LEU A 184 1.80 10.62 -15.27
C LEU A 184 2.65 9.37 -15.50
N ASP A 185 3.89 9.55 -15.93
CA ASP A 185 4.93 8.51 -15.88
C ASP A 185 6.07 8.93 -14.95
N PHE A 186 5.75 8.99 -13.66
CA PHE A 186 6.71 9.40 -12.62
C PHE A 186 7.88 8.44 -12.43
N VAL A 187 7.86 7.29 -13.09
CA VAL A 187 8.98 6.33 -13.09
C VAL A 187 10.02 6.72 -14.13
N ALA A 188 9.58 7.06 -15.35
CA ALA A 188 10.47 7.36 -16.47
C ALA A 188 10.62 8.88 -16.73
N ASN A 189 9.69 9.70 -16.28
CA ASN A 189 9.66 11.14 -16.55
C ASN A 189 9.95 11.94 -15.26
N GLU A 190 11.06 12.66 -15.27
CA GLU A 190 11.50 13.51 -14.15
C GLU A 190 10.46 14.59 -13.80
N ARG A 191 9.88 15.24 -14.81
CA ARG A 191 8.91 16.32 -14.59
C ARG A 191 7.66 15.81 -13.88
N ASP A 192 7.17 14.62 -14.24
CA ASP A 192 6.00 14.03 -13.60
C ASP A 192 6.31 13.63 -12.15
N TYR A 193 7.53 13.16 -11.89
CA TYR A 193 7.99 12.88 -10.54
C TYR A 193 8.03 14.15 -9.69
N GLN A 194 8.63 15.23 -10.19
CA GLN A 194 8.73 16.49 -9.44
C GLN A 194 7.35 17.06 -9.09
N ARG A 195 6.37 16.97 -9.99
CA ARG A 195 4.98 17.39 -9.71
C ARG A 195 4.36 16.59 -8.56
N ILE A 196 4.64 15.29 -8.48
CA ILE A 196 4.18 14.46 -7.35
C ILE A 196 4.87 14.90 -6.05
N ILE A 197 6.16 15.17 -6.09
CA ILE A 197 6.92 15.64 -4.91
C ILE A 197 6.38 16.98 -4.41
N GLU A 198 6.15 17.94 -5.31
CA GLU A 198 5.60 19.25 -4.97
C GLU A 198 4.25 19.13 -4.22
N VAL A 199 3.44 18.14 -4.56
CA VAL A 199 2.15 17.89 -3.90
C VAL A 199 2.33 17.13 -2.58
N ILE A 200 3.19 16.12 -2.51
CA ILE A 200 3.44 15.36 -1.27
C ILE A 200 4.06 16.24 -0.19
N ASP A 201 4.90 17.20 -0.56
CA ASP A 201 5.61 18.08 0.39
C ASP A 201 4.80 19.31 0.83
N GLN A 202 3.49 19.36 0.55
CA GLN A 202 2.58 20.38 1.07
C GLN A 202 2.03 19.99 2.44
N SER A 203 1.61 21.00 3.22
CA SER A 203 0.90 20.77 4.46
C SER A 203 -0.59 20.53 4.21
N TYR A 204 -1.12 19.46 4.78
CA TYR A 204 -2.53 19.10 4.68
C TYR A 204 -3.17 19.05 6.08
N GLU A 205 -4.40 19.50 6.17
CA GLU A 205 -5.24 19.23 7.33
C GLU A 205 -5.73 17.77 7.33
N ILE A 206 -6.27 17.29 8.45
CA ILE A 206 -6.97 16.00 8.48
C ILE A 206 -8.11 16.06 7.48
N GLY A 207 -8.15 15.10 6.55
CA GLY A 207 -9.13 15.08 5.47
C GLY A 207 -8.68 14.25 4.27
N LEU A 208 -9.59 14.12 3.29
CA LEU A 208 -9.30 13.52 2.00
C LEU A 208 -9.09 14.62 0.95
N HIS A 209 -7.86 14.80 0.54
CA HIS A 209 -7.42 15.76 -0.47
C HIS A 209 -7.22 15.05 -1.80
N ARG A 210 -7.83 15.56 -2.88
CA ARG A 210 -7.73 14.97 -4.22
C ARG A 210 -6.98 15.91 -5.14
N VAL A 211 -5.98 15.36 -5.84
CA VAL A 211 -5.16 16.10 -6.79
C VAL A 211 -5.10 15.36 -8.12
N SER A 212 -5.35 16.08 -9.19
CA SER A 212 -5.15 15.64 -10.59
C SER A 212 -4.02 16.47 -11.18
N LEU A 213 -2.94 15.79 -11.58
CA LEU A 213 -1.71 16.39 -12.08
C LEU A 213 -1.59 16.26 -13.60
#